data_66bc21604c9af43cf25746d554c52bf2
#
_entry.id   66bc21604c9af43cf25746d554c52bf2
#
_cell.length_a   1.000
_cell.length_b   1.000
_cell.length_c   1.000
_cell.angle_alpha   90.00
_cell.angle_beta   90.00
_cell.angle_gamma   90.00
#
_symmetry.space_group_name_H-M   'P 1'
#
loop_
_entity.id
_entity.type
_entity.pdbx_description
1 polymer ?
#
loop_
_entity_poly.entity_id
_entity_poly.type
_entity_poly.pdbx_seq_one_letter_code
_entity_poly.pdbx_strand_id
1 'polypeptide(L)'
;NGKDDDGNGYVDDIFGWNFLGGKNADIDVDNMEVTRVVKKYQSVFEGPDSAKNKENQAKMPEEFAMYMKSKEEKKKKSQEAKQNVQLYTMIKNAIPDMVKLLGDKTLTKQNLSTIKPSTQQEAMAMQVLAQVSNDPQVAGKSAAEVKTYMDAQMKEALDYYAPQAEKGYNLDFD
;
A
#
# COMPACT_ATOMS: atom_id res chain seq x y z
N ASN A 1 -5.58 0.45 28.30
CA ASN A 1 -6.12 -0.38 29.37
C ASN A 1 -7.53 0.08 29.80
N GLY A 2 -8.06 1.12 29.16
CA GLY A 2 -9.36 1.72 29.46
C GLY A 2 -9.40 2.56 30.73
N LYS A 3 -8.26 3.04 31.20
CA LYS A 3 -8.13 3.88 32.41
C LYS A 3 -7.39 5.15 32.10
N ASP A 4 -7.78 6.22 32.78
CA ASP A 4 -7.01 7.46 32.88
C ASP A 4 -5.92 7.26 33.94
N ASP A 5 -4.70 6.88 33.49
CA ASP A 5 -3.62 6.48 34.40
C ASP A 5 -2.88 7.66 35.03
N ASP A 6 -3.01 8.86 34.47
CA ASP A 6 -2.38 10.09 35.00
C ASP A 6 -3.38 11.12 35.57
N GLY A 7 -4.68 10.84 35.47
CA GLY A 7 -5.74 11.66 36.07
C GLY A 7 -6.01 12.99 35.35
N ASN A 8 -5.64 13.09 34.09
CA ASN A 8 -5.79 14.32 33.30
C ASN A 8 -7.18 14.44 32.61
N GLY A 9 -8.05 13.44 32.74
CA GLY A 9 -9.39 13.38 32.15
C GLY A 9 -9.47 12.67 30.81
N TYR A 10 -8.35 12.12 30.32
CA TYR A 10 -8.28 11.37 29.07
C TYR A 10 -7.82 9.94 29.34
N VAL A 11 -8.51 8.98 28.73
CA VAL A 11 -8.24 7.55 28.92
C VAL A 11 -7.16 7.10 27.92
N ASP A 12 -6.16 6.38 28.41
CA ASP A 12 -5.09 5.77 27.57
C ASP A 12 -4.19 6.74 26.80
N ASP A 13 -3.97 7.98 27.28
CA ASP A 13 -3.18 9.01 26.59
C ASP A 13 -1.70 9.12 27.04
N ILE A 14 -1.22 8.22 27.91
CA ILE A 14 0.17 8.18 28.39
C ILE A 14 1.20 8.13 27.25
N PHE A 15 0.85 7.53 26.11
CA PHE A 15 1.72 7.39 24.93
C PHE A 15 1.51 8.43 23.85
N GLY A 16 0.72 9.46 24.13
CA GLY A 16 0.39 10.54 23.21
C GLY A 16 -1.04 10.45 22.69
N TRP A 17 -1.62 11.62 22.48
CA TRP A 17 -2.98 11.77 21.96
C TRP A 17 -2.98 11.69 20.43
N ASN A 18 -3.86 10.88 19.85
CA ASN A 18 -4.08 10.89 18.40
C ASN A 18 -4.95 12.09 18.01
N PHE A 19 -4.32 13.19 17.65
CA PHE A 19 -4.98 14.41 17.20
C PHE A 19 -5.68 14.28 15.82
N LEU A 20 -5.45 13.19 15.10
CA LEU A 20 -6.11 12.90 13.82
C LEU A 20 -7.41 12.12 14.02
N GLY A 21 -7.63 11.57 15.22
CA GLY A 21 -8.84 10.84 15.58
C GLY A 21 -10.02 11.75 15.89
N GLY A 22 -11.23 11.21 15.77
CA GLY A 22 -12.47 11.86 16.13
C GLY A 22 -13.22 11.11 17.24
N LYS A 23 -14.39 11.64 17.63
CA LYS A 23 -15.24 11.06 18.68
C LYS A 23 -15.60 9.58 18.46
N ASN A 24 -15.57 9.11 17.22
CA ASN A 24 -16.08 7.78 16.83
C ASN A 24 -14.98 6.79 16.41
N ALA A 25 -13.77 7.25 16.11
CA ALA A 25 -12.64 6.40 15.74
C ALA A 25 -11.32 7.15 15.75
N ASP A 26 -10.24 6.44 16.00
CA ASP A 26 -8.89 6.91 15.74
C ASP A 26 -8.61 6.87 14.23
N ILE A 27 -7.96 7.91 13.73
CA ILE A 27 -7.50 7.97 12.34
C ILE A 27 -6.01 7.64 12.35
N ASP A 28 -5.67 6.52 11.74
CA ASP A 28 -4.29 6.01 11.58
C ASP A 28 -3.68 6.37 10.22
N VAL A 29 -4.51 6.81 9.27
CA VAL A 29 -4.12 7.19 7.90
C VAL A 29 -4.88 8.45 7.49
N ASP A 30 -4.16 9.42 6.94
CA ASP A 30 -4.72 10.66 6.40
C ASP A 30 -4.70 10.65 4.85
N ASN A 31 -5.50 11.53 4.26
CA ASN A 31 -5.48 11.79 2.83
C ASN A 31 -4.13 12.35 2.37
N MET A 32 -3.63 11.85 1.25
CA MET A 32 -2.44 12.41 0.62
C MET A 32 -2.68 13.87 0.20
N GLU A 33 -1.63 14.71 0.27
CA GLU A 33 -1.73 16.14 -0.06
C GLU A 33 -2.35 16.39 -1.44
N VAL A 34 -1.95 15.58 -2.44
CA VAL A 34 -2.53 15.68 -3.79
C VAL A 34 -4.04 15.41 -3.79
N THR A 35 -4.54 14.54 -2.91
CA THR A 35 -5.98 14.24 -2.75
C THR A 35 -6.70 15.43 -2.16
N ARG A 36 -6.13 16.07 -1.13
CA ARG A 36 -6.67 17.28 -0.50
C ARG A 36 -6.76 18.45 -1.48
N VAL A 37 -5.71 18.66 -2.28
CA VAL A 37 -5.72 19.68 -3.33
C VAL A 37 -6.83 19.43 -4.35
N VAL A 38 -6.97 18.18 -4.81
CA VAL A 38 -8.04 17.81 -5.75
C VAL A 38 -9.41 18.02 -5.12
N LYS A 39 -9.64 17.55 -3.89
CA LYS A 39 -10.91 17.73 -3.15
C LYS A 39 -11.28 19.20 -3.02
N LYS A 40 -10.31 20.05 -2.66
CA LYS A 40 -10.49 21.51 -2.50
C LYS A 40 -10.93 22.21 -3.78
N TYR A 41 -10.34 21.88 -4.92
CA TYR A 41 -10.52 22.63 -6.14
C TYR A 41 -11.43 21.99 -7.19
N GLN A 42 -11.85 20.74 -6.98
CA GLN A 42 -12.69 20.01 -7.96
C GLN A 42 -13.99 20.75 -8.26
N SER A 43 -14.72 21.20 -7.26
CA SER A 43 -15.97 21.95 -7.44
C SER A 43 -15.77 23.34 -8.03
N VAL A 44 -14.58 23.93 -7.88
CA VAL A 44 -14.24 25.26 -8.38
C VAL A 44 -13.95 25.21 -9.87
N PHE A 45 -13.22 24.18 -10.35
CA PHE A 45 -12.72 24.10 -11.72
C PHE A 45 -13.48 23.09 -12.60
N GLU A 46 -14.18 22.12 -11.99
CA GLU A 46 -14.94 21.07 -12.66
C GLU A 46 -16.33 20.87 -12.01
N GLY A 47 -16.92 21.95 -11.48
CA GLY A 47 -18.30 21.96 -11.01
C GLY A 47 -19.32 21.81 -12.15
N PRO A 48 -20.62 21.77 -11.82
CA PRO A 48 -21.69 21.54 -12.81
C PRO A 48 -21.86 22.69 -13.82
N ASP A 49 -21.42 23.93 -13.48
CA ASP A 49 -21.50 25.11 -14.36
C ASP A 49 -20.19 25.27 -15.14
N SER A 50 -20.22 24.86 -16.42
CA SER A 50 -19.05 24.91 -17.29
C SER A 50 -18.57 26.33 -17.62
N ALA A 51 -19.48 27.34 -17.66
CA ALA A 51 -19.12 28.72 -17.90
C ALA A 51 -18.34 29.30 -16.72
N LYS A 52 -18.84 29.05 -15.51
CA LYS A 52 -18.20 29.45 -14.27
C LYS A 52 -16.84 28.74 -14.07
N ASN A 53 -16.73 27.47 -14.47
CA ASN A 53 -15.46 26.74 -14.43
C ASN A 53 -14.40 27.43 -15.29
N LYS A 54 -14.72 27.82 -16.54
CA LYS A 54 -13.81 28.55 -17.44
C LYS A 54 -13.42 29.91 -16.87
N GLU A 55 -14.37 30.64 -16.30
CA GLU A 55 -14.12 31.91 -15.65
C GLU A 55 -13.13 31.74 -14.47
N ASN A 56 -13.35 30.74 -13.60
CA ASN A 56 -12.47 30.45 -12.47
C ASN A 56 -11.06 30.05 -12.93
N GLN A 57 -10.96 29.22 -14.00
CA GLN A 57 -9.67 28.82 -14.58
C GLN A 57 -8.88 30.04 -15.10
N ALA A 58 -9.57 31.01 -15.70
CA ALA A 58 -8.95 32.23 -16.17
C ALA A 58 -8.54 33.19 -15.04
N LYS A 59 -9.33 33.24 -13.97
CA LYS A 59 -9.06 34.11 -12.80
C LYS A 59 -7.98 33.55 -11.85
N MET A 60 -7.81 32.24 -11.80
CA MET A 60 -6.91 31.53 -10.88
C MET A 60 -5.99 30.56 -11.63
N PRO A 61 -5.13 31.04 -12.56
CA PRO A 61 -4.36 30.19 -13.43
C PRO A 61 -3.32 29.33 -12.68
N GLU A 62 -2.74 29.85 -11.60
CA GLU A 62 -1.75 29.11 -10.78
C GLU A 62 -2.40 27.97 -10.00
N GLU A 63 -3.54 28.25 -9.36
CA GLU A 63 -4.31 27.24 -8.63
C GLU A 63 -4.88 26.18 -9.59
N PHE A 64 -5.29 26.58 -10.78
CA PHE A 64 -5.75 25.65 -11.80
C PHE A 64 -4.61 24.75 -12.28
N ALA A 65 -3.42 25.29 -12.52
CA ALA A 65 -2.25 24.51 -12.88
C ALA A 65 -1.87 23.51 -11.77
N MET A 66 -1.90 23.95 -10.50
CA MET A 66 -1.66 23.11 -9.34
C MET A 66 -2.72 22.00 -9.23
N TYR A 67 -4.00 22.33 -9.42
CA TYR A 67 -5.11 21.38 -9.45
C TYR A 67 -4.91 20.29 -10.49
N MET A 68 -4.61 20.69 -11.75
CA MET A 68 -4.40 19.75 -12.85
C MET A 68 -3.23 18.81 -12.60
N LYS A 69 -2.10 19.34 -12.11
CA LYS A 69 -0.93 18.55 -11.73
C LYS A 69 -1.27 17.55 -10.62
N SER A 70 -1.94 18.01 -9.57
CA SER A 70 -2.32 17.16 -8.45
C SER A 70 -3.33 16.07 -8.85
N LYS A 71 -4.25 16.39 -9.76
CA LYS A 71 -5.22 15.42 -10.31
C LYS A 71 -4.54 14.31 -11.10
N GLU A 72 -3.58 14.64 -11.93
CA GLU A 72 -2.80 13.68 -12.70
C GLU A 72 -1.93 12.81 -11.78
N GLU A 73 -1.21 13.44 -10.84
CA GLU A 73 -0.37 12.75 -9.87
C GLU A 73 -1.19 11.81 -8.97
N LYS A 74 -2.34 12.28 -8.45
CA LYS A 74 -3.27 11.46 -7.67
C LYS A 74 -3.71 10.23 -8.47
N LYS A 75 -4.11 10.40 -9.74
CA LYS A 75 -4.53 9.30 -10.61
C LYS A 75 -3.42 8.26 -10.76
N LYS A 76 -2.21 8.71 -11.08
CA LYS A 76 -1.03 7.86 -11.26
C LYS A 76 -0.69 7.11 -9.97
N LYS A 77 -0.56 7.82 -8.86
CA LYS A 77 -0.20 7.25 -7.55
C LYS A 77 -1.25 6.28 -7.01
N SER A 78 -2.55 6.61 -7.17
CA SER A 78 -3.63 5.69 -6.82
C SER A 78 -3.57 4.39 -7.61
N GLN A 79 -3.26 4.48 -8.90
CA GLN A 79 -3.12 3.30 -9.75
C GLN A 79 -1.89 2.47 -9.37
N GLU A 80 -0.74 3.11 -9.12
CA GLU A 80 0.47 2.46 -8.64
C GLU A 80 0.23 1.73 -7.30
N ALA A 81 -0.42 2.38 -6.32
CA ALA A 81 -0.74 1.77 -5.04
C ALA A 81 -1.63 0.52 -5.20
N LYS A 82 -2.69 0.61 -6.01
CA LYS A 82 -3.58 -0.53 -6.30
C LYS A 82 -2.85 -1.69 -6.99
N GLN A 83 -1.98 -1.39 -7.96
CA GLN A 83 -1.16 -2.40 -8.64
C GLN A 83 -0.19 -3.09 -7.66
N ASN A 84 0.44 -2.33 -6.77
CA ASN A 84 1.32 -2.88 -5.74
C ASN A 84 0.56 -3.77 -4.76
N VAL A 85 -0.62 -3.37 -4.29
CA VAL A 85 -1.48 -4.23 -3.45
C VAL A 85 -1.82 -5.53 -4.15
N GLN A 86 -2.20 -5.48 -5.42
CA GLN A 86 -2.48 -6.69 -6.21
C GLN A 86 -1.25 -7.59 -6.34
N LEU A 87 -0.09 -7.01 -6.68
CA LEU A 87 1.16 -7.75 -6.83
C LEU A 87 1.58 -8.44 -5.52
N TYR A 88 1.63 -7.69 -4.42
CA TYR A 88 2.07 -8.24 -3.13
C TYR A 88 1.07 -9.25 -2.56
N THR A 89 -0.23 -9.06 -2.80
CA THR A 89 -1.26 -10.06 -2.46
C THR A 89 -1.06 -11.35 -3.26
N MET A 90 -0.76 -11.24 -4.56
CA MET A 90 -0.49 -12.39 -5.40
C MET A 90 0.76 -13.16 -4.93
N ILE A 91 1.85 -12.45 -4.62
CA ILE A 91 3.07 -13.07 -4.09
C ILE A 91 2.79 -13.73 -2.74
N LYS A 92 2.08 -13.05 -1.83
CA LYS A 92 1.68 -13.59 -0.52
C LYS A 92 0.92 -14.91 -0.67
N ASN A 93 -0.03 -14.95 -1.61
CA ASN A 93 -0.83 -16.15 -1.88
C ASN A 93 0.00 -17.30 -2.51
N ALA A 94 1.13 -17.00 -3.13
CA ALA A 94 2.04 -18.00 -3.69
C ALA A 94 3.03 -18.59 -2.66
N ILE A 95 3.17 -18.02 -1.46
CA ILE A 95 4.11 -18.50 -0.43
C ILE A 95 3.90 -19.98 -0.07
N PRO A 96 2.67 -20.50 0.12
CA PRO A 96 2.47 -21.93 0.38
C PRO A 96 3.02 -22.82 -0.73
N ASP A 97 2.85 -22.45 -2.01
CA ASP A 97 3.39 -23.19 -3.14
C ASP A 97 4.92 -23.10 -3.19
N MET A 98 5.52 -21.96 -2.83
CA MET A 98 6.98 -21.82 -2.68
C MET A 98 7.54 -22.81 -1.65
N VAL A 99 6.90 -22.90 -0.48
CA VAL A 99 7.30 -23.82 0.59
C VAL A 99 7.18 -25.27 0.14
N LYS A 100 6.07 -25.62 -0.53
CA LYS A 100 5.83 -26.95 -1.08
C LYS A 100 6.87 -27.33 -2.13
N LEU A 101 7.23 -26.44 -3.03
CA LEU A 101 8.21 -26.65 -4.08
C LEU A 101 9.62 -26.85 -3.55
N LEU A 102 10.01 -26.09 -2.52
CA LEU A 102 11.31 -26.26 -1.86
C LEU A 102 11.37 -27.56 -1.06
N GLY A 103 10.30 -27.90 -0.34
CA GLY A 103 10.29 -29.08 0.54
C GLY A 103 11.47 -29.03 1.51
N ASP A 104 12.31 -30.07 1.50
CA ASP A 104 13.52 -30.18 2.33
C ASP A 104 14.77 -29.50 1.73
N LYS A 105 14.63 -28.91 0.54
CA LYS A 105 15.76 -28.25 -0.16
C LYS A 105 15.94 -26.83 0.36
N THR A 106 17.18 -26.37 0.35
CA THR A 106 17.50 -24.96 0.59
C THR A 106 17.33 -24.14 -0.70
N LEU A 107 17.05 -22.84 -0.54
CA LEU A 107 16.86 -21.90 -1.66
C LEU A 107 18.22 -21.60 -2.31
N THR A 108 18.57 -22.38 -3.31
CA THR A 108 19.76 -22.18 -4.17
C THR A 108 19.37 -22.30 -5.63
N LYS A 109 20.11 -21.63 -6.53
CA LYS A 109 19.90 -21.77 -7.98
C LYS A 109 19.99 -23.23 -8.44
N GLN A 110 20.91 -23.99 -7.86
CA GLN A 110 21.11 -25.40 -8.17
C GLN A 110 19.87 -26.22 -7.77
N ASN A 111 19.34 -26.04 -6.56
CA ASN A 111 18.14 -26.73 -6.12
C ASN A 111 16.92 -26.34 -6.96
N LEU A 112 16.76 -25.04 -7.24
CA LEU A 112 15.66 -24.55 -8.07
C LEU A 112 15.68 -25.17 -9.47
N SER A 113 16.85 -25.38 -10.09
CA SER A 113 16.95 -26.00 -11.41
C SER A 113 16.45 -27.45 -11.47
N THR A 114 16.33 -28.12 -10.32
CA THR A 114 15.81 -29.49 -10.21
C THR A 114 14.31 -29.58 -9.99
N ILE A 115 13.67 -28.45 -9.69
CA ILE A 115 12.23 -28.36 -9.40
C ILE A 115 11.47 -28.10 -10.70
N LYS A 116 10.45 -28.90 -10.96
CA LYS A 116 9.58 -28.72 -12.13
C LYS A 116 8.17 -28.36 -11.63
N PRO A 117 7.71 -27.11 -11.87
CA PRO A 117 6.34 -26.74 -11.54
C PRO A 117 5.35 -27.54 -12.40
N SER A 118 4.25 -27.99 -11.80
CA SER A 118 3.20 -28.79 -12.45
C SER A 118 1.94 -27.97 -12.73
N THR A 119 1.79 -26.81 -12.10
CA THR A 119 0.66 -25.90 -12.26
C THR A 119 1.14 -24.49 -12.60
N GLN A 120 0.23 -23.65 -13.08
CA GLN A 120 0.53 -22.24 -13.34
C GLN A 120 0.89 -21.49 -12.04
N GLN A 121 0.23 -21.80 -10.92
CA GLN A 121 0.54 -21.21 -9.61
C GLN A 121 1.95 -21.62 -9.14
N GLU A 122 2.31 -22.90 -9.27
CA GLU A 122 3.67 -23.37 -8.98
C GLU A 122 4.71 -22.72 -9.89
N ALA A 123 4.39 -22.46 -11.17
CA ALA A 123 5.28 -21.74 -12.07
C ALA A 123 5.52 -20.28 -11.63
N MET A 124 4.47 -19.60 -11.17
CA MET A 124 4.59 -18.27 -10.59
C MET A 124 5.41 -18.28 -9.29
N ALA A 125 5.13 -19.22 -8.37
CA ALA A 125 5.88 -19.40 -7.15
C ALA A 125 7.37 -19.65 -7.44
N MET A 126 7.67 -20.47 -8.44
CA MET A 126 9.03 -20.74 -8.90
C MET A 126 9.75 -19.50 -9.43
N GLN A 127 9.03 -18.65 -10.18
CA GLN A 127 9.58 -17.39 -10.68
C GLN A 127 9.95 -16.45 -9.55
N VAL A 128 9.11 -16.32 -8.51
CA VAL A 128 9.41 -15.51 -7.32
C VAL A 128 10.60 -16.09 -6.55
N LEU A 129 10.64 -17.42 -6.33
CA LEU A 129 11.78 -18.10 -5.69
C LEU A 129 13.10 -17.83 -6.44
N ALA A 130 13.07 -17.88 -7.77
CA ALA A 130 14.23 -17.59 -8.60
C ALA A 130 14.73 -16.16 -8.43
N GLN A 131 13.81 -15.21 -8.32
CA GLN A 131 14.15 -13.80 -8.09
C GLN A 131 14.75 -13.58 -6.70
N VAL A 132 14.11 -14.09 -5.65
CA VAL A 132 14.58 -13.90 -4.26
C VAL A 132 15.82 -14.76 -3.93
N SER A 133 16.13 -15.79 -4.72
CA SER A 133 17.34 -16.61 -4.53
C SER A 133 18.66 -15.83 -4.67
N ASN A 134 18.60 -14.61 -5.21
CA ASN A 134 19.76 -13.71 -5.29
C ASN A 134 19.89 -12.80 -4.05
N ASP A 135 18.86 -12.75 -3.18
CA ASP A 135 18.90 -11.95 -1.96
C ASP A 135 19.74 -12.67 -0.89
N PRO A 136 20.84 -12.05 -0.40
CA PRO A 136 21.70 -12.66 0.62
C PRO A 136 20.98 -13.05 1.91
N GLN A 137 19.85 -12.45 2.21
CA GLN A 137 19.07 -12.72 3.43
C GLN A 137 18.34 -14.07 3.37
N VAL A 138 18.05 -14.58 2.16
CA VAL A 138 17.31 -15.84 1.99
C VAL A 138 18.04 -16.87 1.15
N ALA A 139 19.09 -16.49 0.44
CA ALA A 139 19.91 -17.42 -0.32
C ALA A 139 20.48 -18.53 0.60
N GLY A 140 20.30 -19.77 0.23
CA GLY A 140 20.75 -20.93 1.02
C GLY A 140 19.85 -21.29 2.21
N LYS A 141 18.77 -20.56 2.46
CA LYS A 141 17.84 -20.80 3.56
C LYS A 141 16.87 -21.95 3.27
N SER A 142 16.37 -22.56 4.34
CA SER A 142 15.33 -23.59 4.30
C SER A 142 13.98 -23.00 3.89
N ALA A 143 13.04 -23.86 3.47
CA ALA A 143 11.69 -23.46 3.11
C ALA A 143 10.97 -22.69 4.25
N ALA A 144 11.19 -23.08 5.51
CA ALA A 144 10.60 -22.40 6.66
C ALA A 144 11.17 -20.98 6.88
N GLU A 145 12.48 -20.81 6.72
CA GLU A 145 13.13 -19.49 6.81
C GLU A 145 12.72 -18.58 5.65
N VAL A 146 12.64 -19.13 4.42
CA VAL A 146 12.13 -18.41 3.24
C VAL A 146 10.69 -17.96 3.47
N LYS A 147 9.82 -18.82 3.99
CA LYS A 147 8.45 -18.48 4.36
C LYS A 147 8.41 -17.30 5.34
N THR A 148 9.16 -17.39 6.43
CA THR A 148 9.18 -16.35 7.47
C THR A 148 9.62 -14.99 6.88
N TYR A 149 10.65 -15.00 6.06
CA TYR A 149 11.13 -13.81 5.38
C TYR A 149 10.08 -13.23 4.43
N MET A 150 9.50 -14.07 3.57
CA MET A 150 8.49 -13.63 2.60
C MET A 150 7.22 -13.11 3.27
N ASP A 151 6.75 -13.76 4.33
CA ASP A 151 5.59 -13.29 5.10
C ASP A 151 5.84 -11.88 5.69
N ALA A 152 7.04 -11.66 6.25
CA ALA A 152 7.42 -10.35 6.80
C ALA A 152 7.48 -9.27 5.71
N GLN A 153 8.13 -9.55 4.58
CA GLN A 153 8.23 -8.61 3.45
C GLN A 153 6.85 -8.28 2.85
N MET A 154 6.00 -9.28 2.68
CA MET A 154 4.65 -9.06 2.13
C MET A 154 3.77 -8.30 3.11
N LYS A 155 3.92 -8.56 4.41
CA LYS A 155 3.20 -7.80 5.43
C LYS A 155 3.61 -6.32 5.39
N GLU A 156 4.90 -6.03 5.44
CA GLU A 156 5.43 -4.65 5.39
C GLU A 156 4.95 -3.90 4.13
N ALA A 157 5.05 -4.54 2.97
CA ALA A 157 4.62 -3.95 1.71
C ALA A 157 3.10 -3.68 1.69
N LEU A 158 2.28 -4.61 2.16
CA LEU A 158 0.83 -4.45 2.20
C LEU A 158 0.40 -3.42 3.24
N ASP A 159 1.03 -3.39 4.43
CA ASP A 159 0.78 -2.38 5.45
C ASP A 159 1.09 -0.95 4.93
N TYR A 160 2.05 -0.81 4.01
CA TYR A 160 2.39 0.47 3.38
C TYR A 160 1.43 0.85 2.24
N TYR A 161 1.13 -0.08 1.32
CA TYR A 161 0.38 0.26 0.10
C TYR A 161 -1.14 0.17 0.25
N ALA A 162 -1.67 -0.73 1.10
CA ALA A 162 -3.11 -0.91 1.23
C ALA A 162 -3.82 0.35 1.77
N PRO A 163 -3.34 1.00 2.83
CA PRO A 163 -3.95 2.25 3.30
C PRO A 163 -3.92 3.36 2.25
N GLN A 164 -2.84 3.45 1.46
CA GLN A 164 -2.76 4.44 0.37
C GLN A 164 -3.78 4.16 -0.72
N ALA A 165 -3.94 2.88 -1.12
CA ALA A 165 -4.88 2.48 -2.17
C ALA A 165 -6.34 2.68 -1.76
N GLU A 166 -6.67 2.45 -0.49
CA GLU A 166 -8.03 2.49 0.05
C GLU A 166 -8.44 3.89 0.52
N LYS A 167 -7.55 4.57 1.23
CA LYS A 167 -7.83 5.83 1.93
C LYS A 167 -7.07 7.01 1.35
N GLY A 168 -5.75 6.91 1.20
CA GLY A 168 -4.86 8.04 0.88
C GLY A 168 -5.19 8.78 -0.41
N TYR A 169 -5.69 8.09 -1.43
CA TYR A 169 -6.11 8.67 -2.71
C TYR A 169 -7.64 8.69 -2.92
N ASN A 170 -8.42 8.40 -1.88
CA ASN A 170 -9.87 8.42 -1.92
C ASN A 170 -10.39 9.83 -1.60
N LEU A 171 -11.19 10.42 -2.51
CA LEU A 171 -11.80 11.76 -2.30
C LEU A 171 -12.92 11.74 -1.27
N ASP A 172 -13.56 10.59 -1.07
CA ASP A 172 -14.68 10.41 -0.15
C ASP A 172 -14.22 10.02 1.27
N PHE A 173 -12.92 9.75 1.44
CA PHE A 173 -12.33 9.49 2.75
C PHE A 173 -12.09 10.82 3.47
N ASP A 174 -12.63 10.94 4.68
CA ASP A 174 -12.52 12.10 5.57
C ASP A 174 -12.03 11.66 6.94
#